data_c8f7931d054f75cae6a0e2d7d83659e5
#
_entry.id   c8f7931d054f75cae6a0e2d7d83659e5
#
_cell.length_a   1.000
_cell.length_b   1.000
_cell.length_c   1.000
_cell.angle_alpha   90.00
_cell.angle_beta   90.00
_cell.angle_gamma   90.00
#
_symmetry.space_group_name_H-M   'P 1'
#
loop_
_entity.id
_entity.type
_entity.pdbx_description
1 polymer ?
#
loop_
_entity_poly.entity_id
_entity_poly.type
_entity_poly.pdbx_seq_one_letter_code
_entity_poly.pdbx_strand_id
1 'polypeptide(L)'
;MELNAIIEALLIASQDPLPSDEIARLIRSRVAEAEDVRSREIEEGKESPPLADWLLALGQTDADRVNTAITSLNESYASHQRSFVILERPKGWKLYTRPEFGEFVRQLFPVRKPERLSGPAMETLAIIAYRQPITKAAIEAVRGVSCDGMIQKLLDRDLIRIGGRAELPGRPLLYETTDLFFEHFGIRSIDELPNASELRKIKLPEATETKDQAEQEMQLAFSAIGSPAASAGNDEAFADSES
;
A
#
# COMPACT_ATOMS: atom_id res chain seq x y z
N MET A 1 -29.09 -20.05 -14.39
CA MET A 1 -28.41 -19.03 -13.54
C MET A 1 -27.41 -18.31 -14.44
N GLU A 2 -27.34 -17.00 -14.39
CA GLU A 2 -26.50 -16.20 -15.28
C GLU A 2 -25.14 -15.90 -14.64
N LEU A 3 -24.08 -15.82 -15.46
CA LEU A 3 -22.72 -15.52 -15.03
C LEU A 3 -22.66 -14.22 -14.21
N ASN A 4 -23.37 -13.18 -14.64
CA ASN A 4 -23.43 -11.88 -13.96
C ASN A 4 -23.90 -12.02 -12.50
N ALA A 5 -24.96 -12.78 -12.27
CA ALA A 5 -25.51 -12.98 -10.92
C ALA A 5 -24.53 -13.76 -10.01
N ILE A 6 -23.75 -14.69 -10.57
CA ILE A 6 -22.75 -15.44 -9.82
C ILE A 6 -21.60 -14.51 -9.42
N ILE A 7 -21.09 -13.69 -10.36
CA ILE A 7 -20.01 -12.73 -10.08
C ILE A 7 -20.47 -11.71 -9.03
N GLU A 8 -21.68 -11.17 -9.16
CA GLU A 8 -22.26 -10.25 -8.19
C GLU A 8 -22.30 -10.88 -6.80
N ALA A 9 -22.78 -12.13 -6.68
CA ALA A 9 -22.83 -12.84 -5.40
C ALA A 9 -21.46 -13.07 -4.78
N LEU A 10 -20.45 -13.43 -5.58
CA LEU A 10 -19.07 -13.61 -5.12
C LEU A 10 -18.48 -12.30 -4.58
N LEU A 11 -18.70 -11.18 -5.29
CA LEU A 11 -18.19 -9.86 -4.89
C LEU A 11 -18.92 -9.29 -3.67
N ILE A 12 -20.21 -9.61 -3.48
CA ILE A 12 -20.95 -9.24 -2.26
C ILE A 12 -20.46 -10.04 -1.05
N ALA A 13 -20.18 -11.32 -1.23
CA ALA A 13 -19.77 -12.21 -0.14
C ALA A 13 -18.30 -12.02 0.25
N SER A 14 -17.45 -11.54 -0.66
CA SER A 14 -16.02 -11.37 -0.41
C SER A 14 -15.73 -10.13 0.44
N GLN A 15 -14.88 -10.30 1.44
CA GLN A 15 -14.33 -9.18 2.21
C GLN A 15 -13.14 -8.51 1.51
N ASP A 16 -12.38 -9.29 0.73
CA ASP A 16 -11.21 -8.84 -0.01
C ASP A 16 -11.50 -8.67 -1.50
N PRO A 17 -10.74 -7.81 -2.22
CA PRO A 17 -10.83 -7.74 -3.67
C PRO A 17 -10.51 -9.08 -4.33
N LEU A 18 -11.25 -9.45 -5.37
CA LEU A 18 -11.06 -10.70 -6.11
C LEU A 18 -10.50 -10.42 -7.51
N PRO A 19 -9.33 -10.95 -7.89
CA PRO A 19 -8.81 -10.92 -9.25
C PRO A 19 -9.74 -11.66 -10.23
N SER A 20 -9.79 -11.22 -11.50
CA SER A 20 -10.60 -11.85 -12.53
C SER A 20 -10.28 -13.34 -12.72
N ASP A 21 -8.99 -13.69 -12.65
CA ASP A 21 -8.54 -15.08 -12.75
C ASP A 21 -9.03 -15.93 -11.58
N GLU A 22 -9.05 -15.37 -10.38
CA GLU A 22 -9.54 -16.03 -9.18
C GLU A 22 -11.06 -16.26 -9.26
N ILE A 23 -11.82 -15.24 -9.68
CA ILE A 23 -13.27 -15.38 -9.92
C ILE A 23 -13.53 -16.49 -10.95
N ALA A 24 -12.82 -16.47 -12.07
CA ALA A 24 -12.94 -17.49 -13.12
C ALA A 24 -12.56 -18.89 -12.59
N ARG A 25 -11.51 -18.98 -11.78
CA ARG A 25 -11.08 -20.24 -11.13
C ARG A 25 -12.16 -20.80 -10.21
N LEU A 26 -12.73 -19.97 -9.34
CA LEU A 26 -13.80 -20.38 -8.42
C LEU A 26 -15.03 -20.92 -9.17
N ILE A 27 -15.43 -20.25 -10.25
CA ILE A 27 -16.56 -20.68 -11.07
C ILE A 27 -16.27 -22.03 -11.74
N ARG A 28 -15.10 -22.20 -12.37
CA ARG A 28 -14.70 -23.47 -12.99
C ARG A 28 -14.55 -24.61 -11.98
N SER A 29 -14.01 -24.34 -10.79
CA SER A 29 -13.89 -25.32 -9.72
C SER A 29 -15.26 -25.87 -9.31
N ARG A 30 -16.28 -25.02 -9.24
CA ARG A 30 -17.65 -25.47 -8.94
C ARG A 30 -18.23 -26.39 -10.02
N VAL A 31 -17.90 -26.12 -11.29
CA VAL A 31 -18.31 -27.00 -12.40
C VAL A 31 -17.61 -28.37 -12.30
N ALA A 32 -16.30 -28.36 -12.11
CA ALA A 32 -15.51 -29.58 -11.94
C ALA A 32 -15.98 -30.43 -10.75
N GLU A 33 -16.28 -29.82 -9.63
CA GLU A 33 -16.87 -30.53 -8.47
C GLU A 33 -18.19 -31.21 -8.79
N ALA A 34 -19.06 -30.53 -9.57
CA ALA A 34 -20.33 -31.11 -9.97
C ALA A 34 -20.16 -32.30 -10.93
N GLU A 35 -19.16 -32.22 -11.84
CA GLU A 35 -18.81 -33.31 -12.73
C GLU A 35 -18.24 -34.51 -11.97
N ASP A 36 -17.34 -34.27 -11.00
CA ASP A 36 -16.76 -35.29 -10.14
C ASP A 36 -17.82 -36.02 -9.29
N VAL A 37 -18.73 -35.26 -8.69
CA VAL A 37 -19.83 -35.85 -7.89
C VAL A 37 -20.69 -36.76 -8.77
N ARG A 38 -21.07 -36.26 -9.96
CA ARG A 38 -21.87 -37.02 -10.91
C ARG A 38 -21.16 -38.30 -11.36
N SER A 39 -19.86 -38.22 -11.66
CA SER A 39 -19.06 -39.38 -12.07
C SER A 39 -19.02 -40.47 -10.99
N ARG A 40 -18.85 -40.08 -9.72
CA ARG A 40 -18.88 -41.00 -8.58
C ARG A 40 -20.26 -41.65 -8.39
N GLU A 41 -21.35 -40.87 -8.52
CA GLU A 41 -22.70 -41.40 -8.42
C GLU A 41 -22.97 -42.47 -9.49
N ILE A 42 -22.50 -42.23 -10.74
CA ILE A 42 -22.62 -43.21 -11.85
C ILE A 42 -21.78 -44.47 -11.55
N GLU A 43 -20.55 -44.31 -11.04
CA GLU A 43 -19.68 -45.44 -10.66
C GLU A 43 -20.29 -46.29 -9.54
N GLU A 44 -21.03 -45.64 -8.61
CA GLU A 44 -21.77 -46.31 -7.53
C GLU A 44 -23.09 -46.93 -8.00
N GLY A 45 -23.41 -46.85 -9.30
CA GLY A 45 -24.66 -47.41 -9.86
C GLY A 45 -25.91 -46.60 -9.54
N LYS A 46 -25.77 -45.34 -9.13
CA LYS A 46 -26.90 -44.43 -8.88
C LYS A 46 -27.31 -43.75 -10.18
N GLU A 47 -28.62 -43.49 -10.32
CA GLU A 47 -29.10 -42.60 -11.38
C GLU A 47 -28.70 -41.16 -11.08
N SER A 48 -27.79 -40.62 -11.88
CA SER A 48 -27.41 -39.20 -11.79
C SER A 48 -27.86 -38.46 -13.07
N PRO A 49 -28.70 -37.44 -12.96
CA PRO A 49 -29.16 -36.68 -14.10
C PRO A 49 -28.00 -35.91 -14.77
N PRO A 50 -28.10 -35.56 -16.06
CA PRO A 50 -27.14 -34.73 -16.73
C PRO A 50 -27.01 -33.37 -16.02
N LEU A 51 -25.81 -32.82 -15.97
CA LEU A 51 -25.60 -31.46 -15.44
C LEU A 51 -26.38 -30.48 -16.32
N ALA A 52 -26.95 -29.46 -15.71
CA ALA A 52 -27.68 -28.44 -16.41
C ALA A 52 -26.77 -27.69 -17.41
N ASP A 53 -27.25 -27.41 -18.62
CA ASP A 53 -26.50 -26.72 -19.70
C ASP A 53 -25.88 -25.39 -19.23
N TRP A 54 -26.61 -24.63 -18.41
CA TRP A 54 -26.10 -23.37 -17.86
C TRP A 54 -24.86 -23.56 -16.97
N LEU A 55 -24.78 -24.69 -16.26
CA LEU A 55 -23.62 -25.00 -15.41
C LEU A 55 -22.42 -25.39 -16.27
N LEU A 56 -22.63 -26.24 -17.27
CA LEU A 56 -21.58 -26.62 -18.22
C LEU A 56 -21.01 -25.42 -18.97
N ALA A 57 -21.88 -24.46 -19.37
CA ALA A 57 -21.46 -23.22 -20.03
C ALA A 57 -20.52 -22.35 -19.15
N LEU A 58 -20.59 -22.48 -17.84
CA LEU A 58 -19.67 -21.79 -16.89
C LEU A 58 -18.26 -22.40 -16.85
N GLY A 59 -18.09 -23.64 -17.28
CA GLY A 59 -16.79 -24.29 -17.36
C GLY A 59 -15.79 -23.60 -18.31
N GLN A 60 -16.28 -22.78 -19.24
CA GLN A 60 -15.51 -21.99 -20.20
C GLN A 60 -15.25 -20.56 -19.72
N THR A 61 -15.49 -20.24 -18.42
CA THR A 61 -15.28 -18.89 -17.89
C THR A 61 -13.79 -18.63 -17.72
N ASP A 62 -13.31 -17.56 -18.35
CA ASP A 62 -11.96 -17.00 -18.25
C ASP A 62 -12.01 -15.57 -17.68
N ALA A 63 -10.84 -14.95 -17.49
CA ALA A 63 -10.72 -13.60 -16.96
C ALA A 63 -11.40 -12.55 -17.85
N ASP A 64 -11.34 -12.70 -19.18
CA ASP A 64 -11.94 -11.76 -20.13
C ASP A 64 -13.46 -11.78 -20.07
N ARG A 65 -14.04 -12.96 -19.94
CA ARG A 65 -15.51 -13.12 -19.73
C ARG A 65 -15.94 -12.52 -18.40
N VAL A 66 -15.12 -12.65 -17.33
CA VAL A 66 -15.37 -12.00 -16.04
C VAL A 66 -15.33 -10.49 -16.17
N ASN A 67 -14.32 -9.92 -16.83
CA ASN A 67 -14.20 -8.48 -17.05
C ASN A 67 -15.37 -7.92 -17.87
N THR A 68 -15.79 -8.63 -18.92
CA THR A 68 -16.96 -8.26 -19.74
C THR A 68 -18.25 -8.29 -18.91
N ALA A 69 -18.43 -9.32 -18.08
CA ALA A 69 -19.58 -9.45 -17.20
C ALA A 69 -19.63 -8.33 -16.14
N ILE A 70 -18.49 -7.94 -15.56
CA ILE A 70 -18.40 -6.83 -14.61
C ILE A 70 -18.74 -5.50 -15.27
N THR A 71 -18.30 -5.27 -16.51
CA THR A 71 -18.66 -4.08 -17.27
C THR A 71 -20.18 -4.01 -17.49
N SER A 72 -20.80 -5.10 -17.92
CA SER A 72 -22.25 -5.20 -18.09
C SER A 72 -23.03 -5.01 -16.79
N LEU A 73 -22.51 -5.54 -15.66
CA LEU A 73 -23.09 -5.31 -14.33
C LEU A 73 -23.06 -3.83 -13.97
N ASN A 74 -21.93 -3.14 -14.16
CA ASN A 74 -21.80 -1.71 -13.87
C ASN A 74 -22.73 -0.85 -14.73
N GLU A 75 -22.92 -1.18 -16.01
CA GLU A 75 -23.90 -0.54 -16.89
C GLU A 75 -25.33 -0.74 -16.38
N SER A 76 -25.65 -1.97 -15.96
CA SER A 76 -26.94 -2.29 -15.34
C SER A 76 -27.15 -1.52 -14.03
N TYR A 77 -26.14 -1.43 -13.18
CA TYR A 77 -26.22 -0.67 -11.93
C TYR A 77 -26.42 0.84 -12.19
N ALA A 78 -25.76 1.37 -13.21
CA ALA A 78 -25.94 2.77 -13.60
C ALA A 78 -27.36 3.04 -14.12
N SER A 79 -27.88 2.20 -15.02
CA SER A 79 -29.22 2.35 -15.59
C SER A 79 -30.34 2.24 -14.56
N HIS A 80 -30.17 1.38 -13.56
CA HIS A 80 -31.12 1.19 -12.47
C HIS A 80 -30.84 2.08 -11.24
N GLN A 81 -29.93 3.03 -11.36
CA GLN A 81 -29.56 3.97 -10.27
C GLN A 81 -29.21 3.27 -8.94
N ARG A 82 -28.50 2.15 -9.01
CA ARG A 82 -28.05 1.43 -7.81
C ARG A 82 -27.06 2.25 -7.02
N SER A 83 -27.06 2.09 -5.69
CA SER A 83 -26.20 2.82 -4.75
C SER A 83 -24.76 2.30 -4.67
N PHE A 84 -24.40 1.30 -5.47
CA PHE A 84 -23.11 0.63 -5.47
C PHE A 84 -22.55 0.48 -6.89
N VAL A 85 -21.24 0.19 -6.96
CA VAL A 85 -20.48 0.03 -8.20
C VAL A 85 -19.33 -0.95 -7.95
N ILE A 86 -18.95 -1.73 -8.94
CA ILE A 86 -17.78 -2.61 -8.88
C ILE A 86 -16.58 -1.84 -9.43
N LEU A 87 -15.53 -1.69 -8.62
CA LEU A 87 -14.31 -1.00 -8.99
C LEU A 87 -13.12 -1.95 -8.93
N GLU A 88 -12.21 -1.79 -9.87
CA GLU A 88 -10.92 -2.47 -9.87
C GLU A 88 -9.95 -1.77 -8.92
N ARG A 89 -9.19 -2.57 -8.17
CA ARG A 89 -8.12 -2.15 -7.28
C ARG A 89 -6.88 -3.01 -7.54
N PRO A 90 -5.71 -2.70 -6.99
CA PRO A 90 -4.49 -3.48 -7.26
C PRO A 90 -4.62 -4.98 -7.03
N LYS A 91 -5.45 -5.37 -6.06
CA LYS A 91 -5.71 -6.79 -5.72
C LYS A 91 -6.91 -7.42 -6.46
N GLY A 92 -7.61 -6.67 -7.30
CA GLY A 92 -8.77 -7.16 -8.04
C GLY A 92 -10.04 -6.33 -7.88
N TRP A 93 -11.16 -6.93 -8.17
CA TRP A 93 -12.47 -6.30 -8.17
C TRP A 93 -13.14 -6.34 -6.80
N LYS A 94 -13.81 -5.24 -6.44
CA LYS A 94 -14.58 -5.15 -5.20
C LYS A 94 -15.79 -4.24 -5.38
N LEU A 95 -16.86 -4.55 -4.65
CA LEU A 95 -18.07 -3.74 -4.63
C LEU A 95 -17.92 -2.58 -3.65
N TYR A 96 -18.23 -1.37 -4.11
CA TYR A 96 -18.18 -0.14 -3.32
C TYR A 96 -19.50 0.60 -3.38
N THR A 97 -19.85 1.32 -2.32
CA THR A 97 -20.93 2.30 -2.39
C THR A 97 -20.49 3.51 -3.20
N ARG A 98 -21.40 4.09 -3.99
CA ARG A 98 -21.13 5.31 -4.75
C ARG A 98 -20.84 6.48 -3.83
N PRO A 99 -19.96 7.43 -4.24
CA PRO A 99 -19.53 8.56 -3.41
C PRO A 99 -20.68 9.44 -2.90
N GLU A 100 -21.75 9.60 -3.69
CA GLU A 100 -22.91 10.38 -3.32
C GLU A 100 -23.62 9.90 -2.03
N PHE A 101 -23.47 8.62 -1.67
CA PHE A 101 -24.01 8.03 -0.45
C PHE A 101 -23.03 8.05 0.72
N GLY A 102 -21.82 8.56 0.52
CA GLY A 102 -20.73 8.50 1.50
C GLY A 102 -21.05 9.18 2.82
N GLU A 103 -21.83 10.28 2.83
CA GLU A 103 -22.21 10.97 4.05
C GLU A 103 -23.18 10.14 4.91
N PHE A 104 -24.09 9.40 4.30
CA PHE A 104 -25.01 8.50 5.01
C PHE A 104 -24.26 7.27 5.55
N VAL A 105 -23.40 6.66 4.73
CA VAL A 105 -22.61 5.48 5.13
C VAL A 105 -21.66 5.81 6.30
N ARG A 106 -21.09 7.01 6.33
CA ARG A 106 -20.23 7.45 7.45
C ARG A 106 -20.93 7.48 8.80
N GLN A 107 -22.25 7.68 8.83
CA GLN A 107 -23.01 7.68 10.08
C GLN A 107 -23.09 6.29 10.73
N LEU A 108 -22.90 5.22 9.97
CA LEU A 108 -22.80 3.86 10.51
C LEU A 108 -21.51 3.65 11.31
N PHE A 109 -20.49 4.50 11.09
CA PHE A 109 -19.17 4.38 11.70
C PHE A 109 -18.79 5.68 12.44
N PRO A 110 -19.49 6.03 13.54
CA PRO A 110 -19.35 7.34 14.20
C PRO A 110 -17.98 7.58 14.86
N VAL A 111 -17.16 6.53 15.02
CA VAL A 111 -16.00 6.55 15.91
C VAL A 111 -14.73 7.17 15.32
N ARG A 112 -14.65 7.44 14.01
CA ARG A 112 -13.44 8.07 13.44
C ARG A 112 -13.80 9.06 12.33
N LYS A 113 -13.80 10.35 12.65
CA LYS A 113 -13.45 11.34 11.63
C LYS A 113 -12.03 10.96 11.15
N PRO A 114 -11.84 10.56 9.88
CA PRO A 114 -10.48 10.35 9.38
C PRO A 114 -9.74 11.68 9.55
N GLU A 115 -8.74 11.70 10.42
CA GLU A 115 -7.88 12.87 10.52
C GLU A 115 -7.26 13.11 9.14
N ARG A 116 -7.53 14.25 8.57
CA ARG A 116 -6.91 14.64 7.30
C ARG A 116 -5.40 14.65 7.47
N LEU A 117 -4.68 14.19 6.46
CA LEU A 117 -3.24 14.38 6.42
C LEU A 117 -2.95 15.88 6.42
N SER A 118 -1.99 16.30 7.24
CA SER A 118 -1.50 17.68 7.19
C SER A 118 -0.82 17.97 5.84
N GLY A 119 -0.72 19.23 5.43
CA GLY A 119 -0.01 19.61 4.21
C GLY A 119 1.37 18.97 4.10
N PRO A 120 2.25 19.10 5.12
CA PRO A 120 3.57 18.48 5.13
C PRO A 120 3.54 16.94 5.01
N ALA A 121 2.57 16.26 5.61
CA ALA A 121 2.42 14.82 5.47
C ALA A 121 1.96 14.43 4.05
N MET A 122 1.09 15.21 3.43
CA MET A 122 0.66 14.99 2.05
C MET A 122 1.80 15.22 1.05
N GLU A 123 2.63 16.24 1.24
CA GLU A 123 3.84 16.48 0.43
C GLU A 123 4.81 15.32 0.52
N THR A 124 5.09 14.82 1.74
CA THR A 124 5.96 13.67 1.95
C THR A 124 5.40 12.42 1.27
N LEU A 125 4.10 12.17 1.42
CA LEU A 125 3.42 11.05 0.77
C LEU A 125 3.48 11.14 -0.76
N ALA A 126 3.28 12.34 -1.32
CA ALA A 126 3.38 12.57 -2.75
C ALA A 126 4.79 12.26 -3.27
N ILE A 127 5.84 12.76 -2.59
CA ILE A 127 7.23 12.47 -2.98
C ILE A 127 7.46 10.95 -3.00
N ILE A 128 7.04 10.23 -1.95
CA ILE A 128 7.17 8.76 -1.89
C ILE A 128 6.40 8.12 -3.05
N ALA A 129 5.14 8.48 -3.26
CA ALA A 129 4.30 7.87 -4.29
C ALA A 129 4.89 8.02 -5.71
N TYR A 130 5.44 9.19 -6.04
CA TYR A 130 6.02 9.44 -7.36
C TYR A 130 7.44 8.88 -7.54
N ARG A 131 8.18 8.62 -6.44
CA ARG A 131 9.62 8.33 -6.47
C ARG A 131 10.02 7.00 -5.87
N GLN A 132 9.06 6.24 -5.40
CA GLN A 132 9.30 4.92 -4.78
C GLN A 132 10.01 3.94 -5.73
N PRO A 133 10.92 3.09 -5.19
CA PRO A 133 11.37 3.10 -3.80
C PRO A 133 12.36 4.24 -3.52
N ILE A 134 12.21 4.94 -2.38
CA ILE A 134 12.99 6.15 -2.06
C ILE A 134 13.50 6.13 -0.61
N THR A 135 14.69 6.68 -0.37
CA THR A 135 15.28 6.80 0.97
C THR A 135 14.80 8.06 1.68
N LYS A 136 14.87 8.08 3.03
CA LYS A 136 14.59 9.26 3.85
C LYS A 136 15.42 10.47 3.40
N ALA A 137 16.72 10.30 3.23
CA ALA A 137 17.63 11.37 2.83
C ALA A 137 17.22 12.01 1.49
N ALA A 138 16.79 11.20 0.53
CA ALA A 138 16.29 11.72 -0.75
C ALA A 138 14.96 12.47 -0.62
N ILE A 139 14.07 12.04 0.29
CA ILE A 139 12.82 12.77 0.59
C ILE A 139 13.16 14.13 1.22
N GLU A 140 14.05 14.16 2.19
CA GLU A 140 14.49 15.39 2.87
C GLU A 140 15.22 16.35 1.92
N ALA A 141 16.02 15.83 0.99
CA ALA A 141 16.65 16.66 -0.05
C ALA A 141 15.62 17.37 -0.95
N VAL A 142 14.51 16.70 -1.27
CA VAL A 142 13.43 17.35 -2.06
C VAL A 142 12.65 18.36 -1.21
N ARG A 143 12.40 18.05 0.07
CA ARG A 143 11.59 18.92 0.93
C ARG A 143 12.37 20.07 1.55
N GLY A 144 13.70 19.96 1.65
CA GLY A 144 14.56 20.93 2.34
C GLY A 144 14.43 20.93 3.87
N VAL A 145 13.65 20.02 4.43
CA VAL A 145 13.41 19.91 5.90
C VAL A 145 13.28 18.45 6.32
N SER A 146 13.58 18.18 7.62
CA SER A 146 13.41 16.84 8.18
C SER A 146 11.98 16.32 8.05
N CYS A 147 11.85 15.03 7.77
CA CYS A 147 10.57 14.37 7.52
C CYS A 147 10.25 13.21 8.48
N ASP A 148 11.03 12.98 9.54
CA ASP A 148 10.87 11.85 10.47
C ASP A 148 9.44 11.70 11.00
N GLY A 149 8.90 12.77 11.56
CA GLY A 149 7.55 12.74 12.11
C GLY A 149 6.46 12.54 11.05
N MET A 150 6.73 12.89 9.78
CA MET A 150 5.79 12.67 8.68
C MET A 150 5.85 11.23 8.21
N ILE A 151 7.05 10.67 8.05
CA ILE A 151 7.25 9.26 7.69
C ILE A 151 6.60 8.36 8.74
N GLN A 152 6.85 8.61 10.04
CA GLN A 152 6.24 7.83 11.12
C GLN A 152 4.71 7.87 11.06
N LYS A 153 4.10 9.05 10.90
CA LYS A 153 2.64 9.18 10.76
C LYS A 153 2.08 8.45 9.55
N LEU A 154 2.82 8.39 8.44
CA LEU A 154 2.41 7.67 7.24
C LEU A 154 2.53 6.16 7.41
N LEU A 155 3.56 5.68 8.13
CA LEU A 155 3.72 4.27 8.54
C LEU A 155 2.60 3.86 9.50
N ASP A 156 2.31 4.65 10.54
CA ASP A 156 1.25 4.37 11.53
C ASP A 156 -0.14 4.30 10.89
N ARG A 157 -0.33 4.96 9.75
CA ARG A 157 -1.56 4.92 8.95
C ARG A 157 -1.57 3.87 7.85
N ASP A 158 -0.52 3.08 7.76
CA ASP A 158 -0.33 2.06 6.73
C ASP A 158 -0.46 2.59 5.29
N LEU A 159 -0.14 3.88 5.06
CA LEU A 159 -0.11 4.46 3.72
C LEU A 159 1.20 4.22 3.00
N ILE A 160 2.28 4.02 3.76
CA ILE A 160 3.60 3.64 3.27
C ILE A 160 4.14 2.46 4.07
N ARG A 161 5.11 1.77 3.49
CA ARG A 161 5.82 0.67 4.13
C ARG A 161 7.31 0.73 3.82
N ILE A 162 8.09 -0.05 4.54
CA ILE A 162 9.51 -0.26 4.25
C ILE A 162 9.59 -1.39 3.22
N GLY A 163 10.04 -1.06 1.98
CA GLY A 163 10.19 -2.00 0.88
C GLY A 163 11.57 -2.70 0.83
N GLY A 164 12.51 -2.27 1.68
CA GLY A 164 13.85 -2.84 1.74
C GLY A 164 14.91 -1.85 2.21
N ARG A 165 16.16 -2.09 1.81
CA ARG A 165 17.31 -1.22 2.05
C ARG A 165 18.03 -0.90 0.75
N ALA A 166 18.49 0.33 0.61
CA ALA A 166 19.29 0.73 -0.54
C ALA A 166 20.72 0.14 -0.50
N GLU A 167 21.31 -0.07 -1.66
CA GLU A 167 22.72 -0.44 -1.82
C GLU A 167 23.62 0.81 -1.81
N LEU A 168 23.49 1.61 -0.76
CA LEU A 168 24.24 2.85 -0.50
C LEU A 168 24.99 2.73 0.82
N PRO A 169 26.04 3.54 1.07
CA PRO A 169 26.69 3.59 2.36
C PRO A 169 25.66 3.77 3.49
N GLY A 170 25.80 3.01 4.58
CA GLY A 170 24.83 2.98 5.67
C GLY A 170 23.55 2.16 5.41
N ARG A 171 23.34 1.62 4.20
CA ARG A 171 22.18 0.79 3.78
C ARG A 171 20.84 1.35 4.28
N PRO A 172 20.49 2.60 3.89
CA PRO A 172 19.29 3.26 4.40
C PRO A 172 18.01 2.53 3.96
N LEU A 173 16.96 2.72 4.75
CA LEU A 173 15.63 2.15 4.46
C LEU A 173 15.03 2.79 3.20
N LEU A 174 14.36 1.95 2.41
CA LEU A 174 13.55 2.35 1.25
C LEU A 174 12.08 2.34 1.63
N TYR A 175 11.39 3.43 1.28
CA TYR A 175 9.96 3.59 1.50
C TYR A 175 9.18 3.46 0.21
N GLU A 176 8.02 2.83 0.29
CA GLU A 176 7.07 2.67 -0.81
C GLU A 176 5.63 2.72 -0.31
N THR A 177 4.67 2.95 -1.21
CA THR A 177 3.24 2.98 -0.89
C THR A 177 2.70 1.57 -0.67
N THR A 178 1.61 1.47 0.09
CA THR A 178 0.88 0.23 0.37
C THR A 178 -0.36 0.08 -0.52
N ASP A 179 -1.03 -1.07 -0.43
CA ASP A 179 -2.32 -1.27 -1.10
C ASP A 179 -3.39 -0.32 -0.55
N LEU A 180 -3.34 0.01 0.76
CA LEU A 180 -4.26 0.97 1.37
C LEU A 180 -4.12 2.38 0.78
N PHE A 181 -2.91 2.78 0.36
CA PHE A 181 -2.70 4.01 -0.39
C PHE A 181 -3.52 4.01 -1.68
N PHE A 182 -3.44 2.93 -2.47
CA PHE A 182 -4.18 2.82 -3.73
C PHE A 182 -5.70 2.82 -3.49
N GLU A 183 -6.16 2.13 -2.46
CA GLU A 183 -7.58 2.13 -2.07
C GLU A 183 -8.04 3.54 -1.64
N HIS A 184 -7.23 4.23 -0.84
CA HIS A 184 -7.55 5.56 -0.32
C HIS A 184 -7.67 6.61 -1.42
N PHE A 185 -6.78 6.58 -2.41
CA PHE A 185 -6.77 7.50 -3.54
C PHE A 185 -7.62 7.02 -4.72
N GLY A 186 -8.16 5.82 -4.67
CA GLY A 186 -9.04 5.28 -5.70
C GLY A 186 -8.35 4.92 -7.01
N ILE A 187 -7.04 4.67 -6.99
CA ILE A 187 -6.22 4.32 -8.15
C ILE A 187 -5.81 2.86 -8.12
N ARG A 188 -5.49 2.27 -9.29
CA ARG A 188 -5.07 0.86 -9.44
C ARG A 188 -3.56 0.72 -9.42
N SER A 189 -2.85 1.72 -9.90
CA SER A 189 -1.39 1.72 -9.98
C SER A 189 -0.85 3.15 -9.87
N ILE A 190 0.46 3.25 -9.66
CA ILE A 190 1.17 4.55 -9.61
C ILE A 190 1.09 5.30 -10.94
N ASP A 191 0.94 4.57 -12.04
CA ASP A 191 0.89 5.17 -13.37
C ASP A 191 -0.41 5.96 -13.63
N GLU A 192 -1.44 5.73 -12.81
CA GLU A 192 -2.68 6.52 -12.81
C GLU A 192 -2.55 7.87 -12.07
N LEU A 193 -1.43 8.11 -11.37
CA LEU A 193 -1.19 9.41 -10.77
C LEU A 193 -0.97 10.49 -11.85
N PRO A 194 -1.47 11.72 -11.65
CA PRO A 194 -1.27 12.82 -12.59
C PRO A 194 0.21 13.03 -12.88
N ASN A 195 0.58 13.14 -14.17
CA ASN A 195 1.96 13.42 -14.62
C ASN A 195 3.03 12.44 -14.11
N ALA A 196 2.64 11.18 -13.75
CA ALA A 196 3.54 10.20 -13.16
C ALA A 196 4.80 9.96 -14.00
N SER A 197 4.67 9.84 -15.33
CA SER A 197 5.78 9.61 -16.26
C SER A 197 6.77 10.77 -16.35
N GLU A 198 6.29 11.99 -16.22
CA GLU A 198 7.11 13.21 -16.27
C GLU A 198 7.84 13.44 -14.94
N LEU A 199 7.10 13.34 -13.83
CA LEU A 199 7.64 13.56 -12.51
C LEU A 199 8.70 12.52 -12.13
N ARG A 200 8.62 11.28 -12.62
CA ARG A 200 9.65 10.25 -12.44
C ARG A 200 10.97 10.57 -13.15
N LYS A 201 10.95 11.35 -14.24
CA LYS A 201 12.16 11.68 -15.02
C LYS A 201 12.95 12.86 -14.45
N ILE A 202 12.35 13.70 -13.62
CA ILE A 202 13.04 14.84 -13.00
C ILE A 202 14.12 14.30 -12.06
N LYS A 203 15.39 14.72 -12.21
CA LYS A 203 16.46 14.37 -11.28
C LYS A 203 16.13 14.92 -9.89
N LEU A 204 16.20 14.06 -8.89
CA LEU A 204 16.12 14.50 -7.49
C LEU A 204 17.38 15.31 -7.14
N PRO A 205 17.27 16.32 -6.25
CA PRO A 205 18.44 16.93 -5.63
C PRO A 205 19.27 15.83 -4.97
N GLU A 206 20.58 15.87 -5.14
CA GLU A 206 21.47 14.95 -4.42
C GLU A 206 21.32 15.24 -2.91
N ALA A 207 21.10 14.17 -2.14
CA ALA A 207 21.08 14.27 -0.70
C ALA A 207 22.48 14.72 -0.26
N THR A 208 22.61 15.97 0.10
CA THR A 208 23.88 16.47 0.70
C THR A 208 24.08 15.71 2.00
N GLU A 209 25.16 14.94 2.08
CA GLU A 209 25.63 14.20 3.27
C GLU A 209 26.04 15.14 4.43
N THR A 210 25.33 16.27 4.60
CA THR A 210 25.80 17.44 5.34
C THR A 210 25.49 17.42 6.83
N LYS A 211 24.86 16.42 7.38
CA LYS A 211 24.68 16.38 8.86
C LYS A 211 25.62 15.39 9.56
N ASP A 212 25.81 14.21 9.00
CA ASP A 212 26.69 13.22 9.66
C ASP A 212 28.18 13.60 9.53
N GLN A 213 28.56 14.29 8.43
CA GLN A 213 29.92 14.82 8.28
C GLN A 213 30.15 16.04 9.17
N ALA A 214 29.18 16.93 9.32
CA ALA A 214 29.30 18.09 10.21
C ALA A 214 29.33 17.66 11.70
N GLU A 215 28.60 16.63 12.09
CA GLU A 215 28.67 16.07 13.45
C GLU A 215 29.98 15.31 13.69
N GLN A 216 30.49 14.56 12.70
CA GLN A 216 31.81 13.92 12.80
C GLN A 216 32.95 14.92 12.77
N GLU A 217 32.92 15.96 11.94
CA GLU A 217 33.91 17.04 11.94
C GLU A 217 33.85 17.86 13.24
N MET A 218 32.68 18.10 13.80
CA MET A 218 32.50 18.77 15.07
C MET A 218 33.00 17.90 16.25
N GLN A 219 32.78 16.58 16.24
CA GLN A 219 33.31 15.65 17.22
C GLN A 219 34.83 15.50 17.10
N LEU A 220 35.39 15.46 15.89
CA LEU A 220 36.83 15.46 15.66
C LEU A 220 37.49 16.78 16.09
N ALA A 221 36.86 17.92 15.81
CA ALA A 221 37.31 19.23 16.27
C ALA A 221 37.27 19.38 17.81
N PHE A 222 36.21 18.85 18.43
CA PHE A 222 36.08 18.85 19.90
C PHE A 222 37.08 17.92 20.57
N SER A 223 37.42 16.77 19.98
CA SER A 223 38.46 15.87 20.49
C SER A 223 39.88 16.41 20.32
N ALA A 224 40.09 17.29 19.32
CA ALA A 224 41.37 17.94 19.07
C ALA A 224 41.65 19.14 20.00
N ILE A 225 40.61 19.74 20.58
CA ILE A 225 40.73 20.91 21.49
C ILE A 225 40.82 20.48 22.97
N GLY A 226 40.50 19.22 23.30
CA GLY A 226 40.36 18.71 24.66
C GLY A 226 41.56 17.95 25.22
N SER A 227 42.82 18.37 24.97
CA SER A 227 43.97 17.90 25.76
C SER A 227 44.76 19.10 26.33
N PRO A 228 44.52 19.50 27.58
CA PRO A 228 45.48 20.33 28.25
C PRO A 228 46.66 19.44 28.68
N ALA A 229 47.81 19.79 28.15
CA ALA A 229 49.09 19.20 28.51
C ALA A 229 49.31 19.27 30.02
N ALA A 230 49.58 18.12 30.60
CA ALA A 230 50.17 18.01 31.90
C ALA A 230 51.59 18.60 31.84
N SER A 231 51.87 19.72 32.52
CA SER A 231 53.20 20.16 32.83
C SER A 231 53.46 19.93 34.31
N ALA A 232 54.54 19.21 34.49
CA ALA A 232 55.14 18.80 35.75
C ALA A 232 55.72 19.96 36.55
N GLY A 233 55.79 19.73 37.85
CA GLY A 233 56.91 20.13 38.67
C GLY A 233 56.71 21.38 39.52
N ASN A 234 56.64 21.33 40.81
CA ASN A 234 57.81 21.39 41.70
C ASN A 234 57.37 21.34 43.19
N ASP A 235 58.13 20.55 43.93
CA ASP A 235 58.17 20.56 45.36
C ASP A 235 58.44 21.97 45.95
N GLU A 236 57.81 22.30 47.06
CA GLU A 236 58.58 22.77 48.24
C GLU A 236 57.68 22.74 49.48
N ALA A 237 58.23 22.11 50.47
CA ALA A 237 57.77 22.03 51.83
C ALA A 237 57.76 23.41 52.52
N PHE A 238 56.84 23.66 53.42
CA PHE A 238 57.11 24.30 54.68
C PHE A 238 56.07 23.88 55.72
N ALA A 239 56.67 23.56 56.85
CA ALA A 239 56.06 23.12 58.10
C ALA A 239 55.48 24.28 58.91
N ASP A 240 54.75 23.87 59.91
CA ASP A 240 54.52 24.47 61.24
C ASP A 240 53.43 25.53 61.42
N SER A 241 52.61 25.22 62.28
CA SER A 241 52.32 25.61 63.67
C SER A 241 50.92 26.13 63.97
N GLU A 242 50.34 25.41 64.89
CA GLU A 242 49.60 25.84 66.08
C GLU A 242 48.53 26.96 65.94
N SER A 243 47.28 26.62 66.16
CA SER A 243 46.52 26.86 67.43
C SER A 243 45.09 26.35 67.23
#